data_0a3dfbc99036bb3e0e1bf53b4ff84759
#
_entry.id   0a3dfbc99036bb3e0e1bf53b4ff84759
#
_cell.length_a   1.000
_cell.length_b   1.000
_cell.length_c   1.000
_cell.angle_alpha   90.00
_cell.angle_beta   90.00
_cell.angle_gamma   90.00
#
_symmetry.space_group_name_H-M   'P 1'
#
loop_
_entity.id
_entity.type
_entity.pdbx_description
1 polymer ?
#
loop_
_entity_poly.entity_id
_entity_poly.type
_entity_poly.pdbx_seq_one_letter_code
_entity_poly.pdbx_strand_id
1 'polypeptide(L)'
;MNYNGIPVTFPTRISELEFNTVMDTGFFGEYTLTPEIHSHPYYELLAALQYDFRVEMLDGDIIEMNPGYLCIIPPGRFHATCADGIMPEKLAVRFSFRKLKRGEDSGLYRLCCELFQNITAPVKVYSPELCVIMKSLRQELLNSGIASNELVQALFTQLYIGMIRLVSMPSQNVQPKKTVTDDKNSRYYKIEIFFTDHYNEQITENDLAVELGLSKRQLSRILRGIYGMSFREKLIDTRMSKALKLLQSSDKTIDEIANLIGYTSPSGFHVTFKKHFNVSAGEYRKLSFDK
;
A
#
# COMPACT_ATOMS: atom_id res chain seq x y z
N MET A 1 -11.70 10.60 15.62
CA MET A 1 -12.27 10.26 14.27
C MET A 1 -12.44 8.76 14.22
N ASN A 2 -13.68 8.24 14.03
CA ASN A 2 -13.89 6.79 13.86
C ASN A 2 -13.53 6.42 12.42
N TYR A 3 -12.36 5.84 12.23
CA TYR A 3 -11.91 5.30 10.94
C TYR A 3 -12.55 3.93 10.71
N ASN A 4 -13.78 3.90 10.21
CA ASN A 4 -14.55 2.69 9.92
C ASN A 4 -13.95 1.85 8.77
N GLY A 5 -12.66 1.52 8.79
CA GLY A 5 -11.98 0.70 7.79
C GLY A 5 -11.78 1.37 6.41
N ILE A 6 -12.11 2.65 6.26
CA ILE A 6 -11.91 3.40 5.01
C ILE A 6 -10.49 3.97 5.01
N PRO A 7 -9.66 3.68 4.00
CA PRO A 7 -8.33 4.29 3.90
C PRO A 7 -8.42 5.82 3.85
N VAL A 8 -7.68 6.49 4.71
CA VAL A 8 -7.58 7.95 4.72
C VAL A 8 -6.36 8.37 3.91
N THR A 9 -6.56 9.30 2.99
CA THR A 9 -5.46 9.88 2.21
C THR A 9 -5.06 11.23 2.77
N PHE A 10 -3.74 11.45 2.87
CA PHE A 10 -3.18 12.68 3.38
C PHE A 10 -2.13 13.23 2.42
N PRO A 11 -2.41 14.32 1.69
CA PRO A 11 -1.43 14.93 0.78
C PRO A 11 -0.43 15.77 1.55
N THR A 12 0.85 15.55 1.32
CA THR A 12 1.95 16.36 1.87
C THR A 12 2.74 16.98 0.74
N ARG A 13 2.87 18.31 0.73
CA ARG A 13 3.57 19.06 -0.32
C ARG A 13 4.93 19.52 0.16
N ILE A 14 5.93 19.25 -0.66
CA ILE A 14 7.32 19.66 -0.44
C ILE A 14 7.83 20.20 -1.78
N SER A 15 7.92 21.52 -1.92
CA SER A 15 8.26 22.18 -3.20
C SER A 15 7.29 21.75 -4.33
N GLU A 16 7.81 21.26 -5.47
CA GLU A 16 7.02 20.75 -6.59
C GLU A 16 6.56 19.31 -6.42
N LEU A 17 6.85 18.69 -5.30
CA LEU A 17 6.53 17.30 -5.00
C LEU A 17 5.33 17.20 -4.07
N GLU A 18 4.40 16.30 -4.39
CA GLU A 18 3.31 15.94 -3.51
C GLU A 18 3.36 14.45 -3.21
N PHE A 19 3.50 14.11 -1.93
CA PHE A 19 3.30 12.76 -1.43
C PHE A 19 1.82 12.55 -1.11
N ASN A 20 1.25 11.45 -1.58
CA ASN A 20 -0.07 11.00 -1.20
C ASN A 20 0.09 9.81 -0.24
N THR A 21 -0.16 10.06 1.03
CA THR A 21 -0.12 9.04 2.08
C THR A 21 -1.46 8.33 2.14
N VAL A 22 -1.44 7.01 2.22
CA VAL A 22 -2.61 6.18 2.47
C VAL A 22 -2.42 5.50 3.82
N MET A 23 -3.33 5.79 4.73
CA MET A 23 -3.35 5.21 6.07
C MET A 23 -4.58 4.33 6.21
N ASP A 24 -4.39 3.13 6.69
CA ASP A 24 -5.46 2.17 6.96
C ASP A 24 -5.38 1.64 8.40
N THR A 25 -6.05 0.54 8.66
CA THR A 25 -6.03 -0.14 9.95
C THR A 25 -4.62 -0.50 10.43
N GLY A 26 -3.67 -0.70 9.50
CA GLY A 26 -2.27 -0.99 9.81
C GLY A 26 -1.52 0.17 10.47
N PHE A 27 -2.02 1.41 10.32
CA PHE A 27 -1.48 2.59 10.99
C PHE A 27 -2.20 2.89 12.31
N PHE A 28 -3.53 2.69 12.35
CA PHE A 28 -4.36 3.05 13.50
C PHE A 28 -4.57 1.92 14.49
N GLY A 29 -4.36 0.65 14.09
CA GLY A 29 -4.53 -0.51 14.96
C GLY A 29 -3.40 -0.64 15.99
N GLU A 30 -3.72 -1.15 17.18
CA GLU A 30 -2.73 -1.33 18.24
C GLU A 30 -1.77 -2.48 17.99
N TYR A 31 -2.19 -3.52 17.22
CA TYR A 31 -1.39 -4.72 16.95
C TYR A 31 -1.75 -5.28 15.57
N THR A 32 -1.13 -4.78 14.52
CA THR A 32 -1.50 -5.20 13.16
C THR A 32 -0.36 -5.88 12.43
N LEU A 33 -0.17 -7.16 12.73
CA LEU A 33 0.52 -8.03 11.79
C LEU A 33 -0.41 -8.33 10.61
N THR A 34 0.15 -8.44 9.44
CA THR A 34 -0.52 -8.90 8.23
C THR A 34 0.12 -10.22 7.80
N PRO A 35 -0.25 -11.35 8.44
CA PRO A 35 0.37 -12.65 8.16
C PRO A 35 0.00 -13.20 6.78
N GLU A 36 -1.05 -12.65 6.17
CA GLU A 36 -1.44 -12.99 4.80
C GLU A 36 -0.53 -12.27 3.82
N ILE A 37 0.04 -13.03 2.87
CA ILE A 37 0.86 -12.46 1.80
C ILE A 37 -0.01 -11.58 0.92
N HIS A 38 0.38 -10.32 0.79
CA HIS A 38 -0.33 -9.32 0.00
C HIS A 38 0.66 -8.41 -0.74
N SER A 39 0.16 -7.66 -1.70
CA SER A 39 0.89 -6.58 -2.35
C SER A 39 -0.01 -5.37 -2.57
N HIS A 40 0.59 -4.24 -2.79
CA HIS A 40 -0.11 -2.99 -3.09
C HIS A 40 0.74 -2.13 -4.03
N PRO A 41 0.11 -1.18 -4.73
CA PRO A 41 0.79 -0.36 -5.73
C PRO A 41 1.45 0.90 -5.13
N TYR A 42 1.64 0.93 -3.85
CA TYR A 42 2.28 1.99 -3.10
C TYR A 42 3.66 1.55 -2.61
N TYR A 43 4.55 2.50 -2.35
CA TYR A 43 5.63 2.26 -1.41
C TYR A 43 5.04 2.09 -0.02
N GLU A 44 5.56 1.17 0.77
CA GLU A 44 5.19 1.04 2.16
C GLU A 44 6.41 1.28 3.03
N LEU A 45 6.23 2.14 4.02
CA LEU A 45 7.21 2.37 5.07
C LEU A 45 6.73 1.68 6.33
N LEU A 46 7.44 0.63 6.73
CA LEU A 46 7.23 -0.08 7.98
C LEU A 46 8.20 0.42 9.03
N ALA A 47 7.72 0.68 10.25
CA ALA A 47 8.54 1.03 11.39
C ALA A 47 8.38 -0.04 12.50
N ALA A 48 9.49 -0.54 13.01
CA ALA A 48 9.53 -1.36 14.21
C ALA A 48 9.71 -0.45 15.43
N LEU A 49 8.69 -0.35 16.29
CA LEU A 49 8.71 0.51 17.47
C LEU A 49 9.06 -0.25 18.75
N GLN A 50 8.46 -1.43 18.92
CA GLN A 50 8.68 -2.28 20.09
C GLN A 50 8.53 -3.74 19.71
N TYR A 51 9.41 -4.59 20.21
CA TYR A 51 9.55 -6.00 19.90
C TYR A 51 9.88 -6.29 18.44
N ASP A 52 10.43 -7.44 18.19
CA ASP A 52 10.87 -7.86 16.86
C ASP A 52 9.71 -8.46 16.05
N PHE A 53 9.77 -8.29 14.74
CA PHE A 53 8.90 -8.98 13.79
C PHE A 53 9.67 -9.27 12.51
N ARG A 54 9.07 -10.06 11.62
CA ARG A 54 9.65 -10.38 10.31
C ARG A 54 8.78 -9.81 9.20
N VAL A 55 9.43 -9.35 8.15
CA VAL A 55 8.81 -9.15 6.85
C VAL A 55 9.21 -10.33 5.98
N GLU A 56 8.25 -11.15 5.63
CA GLU A 56 8.45 -12.34 4.79
C GLU A 56 8.05 -11.99 3.36
N MET A 57 9.00 -12.10 2.44
CA MET A 57 8.79 -11.83 1.03
C MET A 57 8.35 -13.11 0.31
N LEU A 58 7.54 -12.96 -0.74
CA LEU A 58 7.06 -14.08 -1.53
C LEU A 58 8.18 -14.91 -2.19
N ASP A 59 9.30 -14.27 -2.52
CA ASP A 59 10.49 -14.92 -3.08
C ASP A 59 11.37 -15.62 -2.03
N GLY A 60 10.90 -15.70 -0.78
CA GLY A 60 11.53 -16.40 0.32
C GLY A 60 12.52 -15.56 1.14
N ASP A 61 12.74 -14.31 0.75
CA ASP A 61 13.56 -13.39 1.54
C ASP A 61 12.88 -13.08 2.87
N ILE A 62 13.63 -13.05 3.96
CA ILE A 62 13.16 -12.69 5.30
C ILE A 62 13.96 -11.50 5.79
N ILE A 63 13.24 -10.48 6.23
CA ILE A 63 13.81 -9.26 6.79
C ILE A 63 13.43 -9.18 8.26
N GLU A 64 14.42 -9.39 9.13
CA GLU A 64 14.24 -9.22 10.57
C GLU A 64 14.13 -7.73 10.92
N MET A 65 13.03 -7.37 11.56
CA MET A 65 12.74 -6.00 11.97
C MET A 65 12.89 -5.86 13.47
N ASN A 66 13.90 -5.12 13.90
CA ASN A 66 14.16 -4.83 15.31
C ASN A 66 13.74 -3.38 15.61
N PRO A 67 13.44 -3.02 16.86
CA PRO A 67 13.09 -1.65 17.24
C PRO A 67 14.09 -0.60 16.74
N GLY A 68 13.58 0.50 16.23
CA GLY A 68 14.37 1.57 15.62
C GLY A 68 14.70 1.38 14.13
N TYR A 69 14.35 0.22 13.55
CA TYR A 69 14.50 0.00 12.12
C TYR A 69 13.24 0.37 11.35
N LEU A 70 13.49 0.88 10.15
CA LEU A 70 12.49 1.09 9.10
C LEU A 70 12.73 0.10 7.96
N CYS A 71 11.66 -0.28 7.26
CA CYS A 71 11.73 -1.02 6.01
C CYS A 71 10.89 -0.32 4.96
N ILE A 72 11.49 0.01 3.81
CA ILE A 72 10.78 0.53 2.65
C ILE A 72 10.53 -0.62 1.69
N ILE A 73 9.27 -0.95 1.46
CA ILE A 73 8.84 -1.99 0.52
C ILE A 73 8.38 -1.30 -0.77
N PRO A 74 8.97 -1.60 -1.94
CA PRO A 74 8.56 -1.00 -3.20
C PRO A 74 7.21 -1.54 -3.70
N PRO A 75 6.52 -0.78 -4.59
CA PRO A 75 5.23 -1.17 -5.16
C PRO A 75 5.25 -2.55 -5.80
N GLY A 76 4.16 -3.31 -5.64
CA GLY A 76 3.98 -4.62 -6.26
C GLY A 76 4.78 -5.76 -5.63
N ARG A 77 5.58 -5.51 -4.59
CA ARG A 77 6.29 -6.59 -3.88
C ARG A 77 5.37 -7.28 -2.91
N PHE A 78 5.33 -8.60 -3.03
CA PHE A 78 4.52 -9.48 -2.18
C PHE A 78 5.22 -9.72 -0.86
N HIS A 79 4.52 -9.44 0.22
CA HIS A 79 5.06 -9.57 1.56
C HIS A 79 3.99 -9.87 2.60
N ALA A 80 4.43 -10.40 3.73
CA ALA A 80 3.65 -10.57 4.95
C ALA A 80 4.45 -10.02 6.12
N THR A 81 3.78 -9.68 7.22
CA THR A 81 4.44 -9.34 8.47
C THR A 81 4.04 -10.34 9.54
N CYS A 82 5.02 -11.01 10.13
CA CYS A 82 4.83 -12.09 11.09
C CYS A 82 5.68 -11.85 12.34
N ALA A 83 5.25 -12.38 13.48
CA ALA A 83 6.04 -12.43 14.70
C ALA A 83 5.79 -13.75 15.43
N ASP A 84 6.80 -14.21 16.13
CA ASP A 84 6.72 -15.37 17.01
C ASP A 84 6.71 -14.89 18.46
N GLY A 85 5.59 -15.08 19.15
CA GLY A 85 5.46 -14.75 20.57
C GLY A 85 4.80 -13.39 20.86
N ILE A 86 5.54 -12.45 21.41
CA ILE A 86 4.97 -11.16 21.83
C ILE A 86 4.61 -10.31 20.60
N MET A 87 3.38 -9.78 20.55
CA MET A 87 2.93 -8.91 19.46
C MET A 87 3.75 -7.62 19.40
N PRO A 88 4.38 -7.31 18.26
CA PRO A 88 5.20 -6.12 18.11
C PRO A 88 4.34 -4.85 17.97
N GLU A 89 4.86 -3.72 18.46
CA GLU A 89 4.35 -2.42 18.05
C GLU A 89 5.01 -2.03 16.73
N LYS A 90 4.26 -2.12 15.64
CA LYS A 90 4.69 -1.66 14.31
C LYS A 90 3.76 -0.59 13.77
N LEU A 91 4.29 0.27 12.91
CA LEU A 91 3.49 1.21 12.12
C LEU A 91 3.78 1.01 10.64
N ALA A 92 2.72 1.15 9.83
CA ALA A 92 2.80 1.07 8.39
C ALA A 92 2.20 2.32 7.75
N VAL A 93 2.95 2.97 6.87
CA VAL A 93 2.49 4.11 6.06
C VAL A 93 2.69 3.78 4.60
N ARG A 94 1.62 3.76 3.82
CA ARG A 94 1.69 3.59 2.37
C ARG A 94 1.69 4.94 1.69
N PHE A 95 2.50 5.10 0.65
CA PHE A 95 2.59 6.37 -0.06
C PHE A 95 2.88 6.20 -1.55
N SER A 96 2.48 7.20 -2.31
CA SER A 96 2.95 7.48 -3.66
C SER A 96 3.35 8.94 -3.75
N PHE A 97 4.02 9.35 -4.83
CA PHE A 97 4.37 10.74 -5.04
C PHE A 97 4.19 11.14 -6.50
N ARG A 98 3.95 12.45 -6.72
CA ARG A 98 3.79 13.03 -8.06
C ARG A 98 4.36 14.43 -8.13
N LYS A 99 4.66 14.90 -9.35
CA LYS A 99 5.00 16.30 -9.60
C LYS A 99 3.72 17.15 -9.62
N LEU A 100 3.76 18.28 -8.92
CA LEU A 100 2.71 19.29 -9.02
C LEU A 100 2.83 20.03 -10.34
N LYS A 101 1.68 20.40 -10.94
CA LYS A 101 1.63 21.18 -12.20
C LYS A 101 2.11 22.61 -12.04
N ARG A 102 2.12 23.16 -10.82
CA ARG A 102 2.55 24.52 -10.47
C ARG A 102 3.55 24.44 -9.31
N GLY A 103 4.66 25.14 -9.41
CA GLY A 103 5.72 25.24 -8.41
C GLY A 103 7.07 25.49 -9.07
N GLU A 104 8.02 26.01 -8.31
CA GLU A 104 9.41 26.11 -8.76
C GLU A 104 10.01 24.70 -8.93
N ASP A 105 10.73 24.48 -10.01
CA ASP A 105 11.41 23.20 -10.27
C ASP A 105 12.72 23.14 -9.45
N SER A 106 12.62 22.66 -8.22
CA SER A 106 13.79 22.47 -7.34
C SER A 106 14.61 21.23 -7.72
N GLY A 107 14.13 20.41 -8.66
CA GLY A 107 14.73 19.12 -9.01
C GLY A 107 14.45 18.00 -8.01
N LEU A 108 13.71 18.28 -6.93
CA LEU A 108 13.40 17.29 -5.89
C LEU A 108 12.55 16.13 -6.43
N TYR A 109 11.59 16.42 -7.31
CA TYR A 109 10.80 15.35 -7.94
C TYR A 109 11.67 14.40 -8.77
N ARG A 110 12.61 14.94 -9.56
CA ARG A 110 13.56 14.14 -10.36
C ARG A 110 14.43 13.28 -9.45
N LEU A 111 14.99 13.86 -8.40
CA LEU A 111 15.76 13.13 -7.40
C LEU A 111 14.95 12.00 -6.77
N CYS A 112 13.70 12.25 -6.36
CA CYS A 112 12.83 11.22 -5.81
C CYS A 112 12.56 10.09 -6.82
N CYS A 113 12.32 10.43 -8.10
CA CYS A 113 12.15 9.42 -9.13
C CYS A 113 13.41 8.54 -9.25
N GLU A 114 14.60 9.14 -9.31
CA GLU A 114 15.87 8.41 -9.40
C GLU A 114 16.10 7.51 -8.17
N LEU A 115 15.88 8.02 -6.97
CA LEU A 115 16.10 7.27 -5.73
C LEU A 115 15.10 6.12 -5.59
N PHE A 116 13.81 6.39 -5.73
CA PHE A 116 12.76 5.40 -5.46
C PHE A 116 12.61 4.37 -6.58
N GLN A 117 12.81 4.73 -7.86
CA GLN A 117 12.79 3.76 -8.97
C GLN A 117 13.91 2.70 -8.85
N ASN A 118 15.01 3.05 -8.20
CA ASN A 118 16.11 2.12 -7.95
C ASN A 118 15.85 1.17 -6.76
N ILE A 119 14.79 1.41 -5.97
CA ILE A 119 14.36 0.50 -4.91
C ILE A 119 13.54 -0.62 -5.55
N THR A 120 14.20 -1.69 -5.98
CA THR A 120 13.57 -2.89 -6.58
C THR A 120 13.34 -4.01 -5.59
N ALA A 121 13.99 -3.96 -4.43
CA ALA A 121 13.84 -4.88 -3.29
C ALA A 121 13.62 -4.06 -2.01
N PRO A 122 13.08 -4.65 -0.95
CA PRO A 122 12.92 -3.99 0.33
C PRO A 122 14.25 -3.46 0.88
N VAL A 123 14.20 -2.25 1.42
CA VAL A 123 15.36 -1.57 2.00
C VAL A 123 15.15 -1.39 3.49
N LYS A 124 15.99 -2.06 4.30
CA LYS A 124 15.99 -1.93 5.76
C LYS A 124 17.04 -0.91 6.17
N VAL A 125 16.65 0.08 6.98
CA VAL A 125 17.53 1.13 7.49
C VAL A 125 17.28 1.39 8.97
N TYR A 126 18.35 1.70 9.72
CA TYR A 126 18.23 2.10 11.12
C TYR A 126 17.96 3.60 11.20
N SER A 127 16.83 3.99 11.78
CA SER A 127 16.50 5.40 12.06
C SER A 127 15.45 5.49 13.16
N PRO A 128 15.91 5.46 14.42
CA PRO A 128 15.00 5.65 15.56
C PRO A 128 14.29 7.01 15.53
N GLU A 129 14.93 8.02 14.93
CA GLU A 129 14.34 9.37 14.81
C GLU A 129 13.06 9.34 13.96
N LEU A 130 13.08 8.67 12.82
CA LEU A 130 11.89 8.53 11.97
C LEU A 130 10.83 7.63 12.61
N CYS A 131 11.23 6.63 13.38
CA CYS A 131 10.30 5.84 14.20
C CYS A 131 9.57 6.73 15.22
N VAL A 132 10.26 7.64 15.86
CA VAL A 132 9.65 8.61 16.81
C VAL A 132 8.67 9.53 16.07
N ILE A 133 9.01 10.02 14.87
CA ILE A 133 8.11 10.85 14.05
C ILE A 133 6.84 10.07 13.69
N MET A 134 6.95 8.80 13.26
CA MET A 134 5.79 7.97 12.97
C MET A 134 4.91 7.74 14.21
N LYS A 135 5.52 7.53 15.36
CA LYS A 135 4.79 7.41 16.64
C LYS A 135 4.04 8.71 16.99
N SER A 136 4.69 9.87 16.81
CA SER A 136 4.08 11.18 17.03
C SER A 136 2.92 11.46 16.09
N LEU A 137 3.07 11.10 14.81
CA LEU A 137 1.99 11.15 13.81
C LEU A 137 0.78 10.35 14.25
N ARG A 138 0.98 9.09 14.69
CA ARG A 138 -0.11 8.25 15.17
C ARG A 138 -0.80 8.87 16.39
N GLN A 139 -0.04 9.37 17.34
CA GLN A 139 -0.59 10.00 18.56
C GLN A 139 -1.43 11.23 18.22
N GLU A 140 -0.95 12.10 17.33
CA GLU A 140 -1.66 13.31 16.91
C GLU A 140 -2.95 13.00 16.14
N LEU A 141 -2.90 12.00 15.26
CA LEU A 141 -4.07 11.57 14.49
C LEU A 141 -5.14 10.89 15.34
N LEU A 142 -4.75 10.18 16.41
CA LEU A 142 -5.69 9.56 17.35
C LEU A 142 -6.26 10.56 18.36
N ASN A 143 -5.48 11.55 18.78
CA ASN A 143 -5.81 12.49 19.84
C ASN A 143 -5.69 13.94 19.35
N SER A 144 -6.45 14.28 18.30
CA SER A 144 -6.41 15.60 17.66
C SER A 144 -6.62 16.74 18.64
N GLY A 145 -5.70 17.72 18.65
CA GLY A 145 -5.74 18.93 19.47
C GLY A 145 -5.87 20.21 18.63
N ILE A 146 -5.55 21.33 19.26
CA ILE A 146 -5.47 22.62 18.55
C ILE A 146 -4.31 22.57 17.55
N ALA A 147 -4.53 23.05 16.32
CA ALA A 147 -3.55 23.03 15.21
C ALA A 147 -3.05 21.63 14.82
N SER A 148 -3.89 20.61 15.02
CA SER A 148 -3.54 19.21 14.73
C SER A 148 -3.19 18.99 13.26
N ASN A 149 -3.94 19.62 12.34
CA ASN A 149 -3.66 19.49 10.90
C ASN A 149 -2.28 20.05 10.54
N GLU A 150 -1.89 21.18 11.08
CA GLU A 150 -0.60 21.81 10.86
C GLU A 150 0.53 20.96 11.43
N LEU A 151 0.34 20.41 12.62
CA LEU A 151 1.32 19.50 13.23
C LEU A 151 1.46 18.20 12.42
N VAL A 152 0.38 17.59 12.00
CA VAL A 152 0.39 16.40 11.12
C VAL A 152 1.10 16.68 9.80
N GLN A 153 0.85 17.85 9.17
CA GLN A 153 1.56 18.26 7.96
C GLN A 153 3.07 18.42 8.20
N ALA A 154 3.45 19.05 9.32
CA ALA A 154 4.86 19.22 9.67
C ALA A 154 5.56 17.87 9.90
N LEU A 155 4.91 16.95 10.61
CA LEU A 155 5.43 15.61 10.90
C LEU A 155 5.57 14.77 9.62
N PHE A 156 4.60 14.80 8.71
CA PHE A 156 4.75 14.14 7.41
C PHE A 156 5.86 14.76 6.56
N THR A 157 6.00 16.09 6.59
CA THR A 157 7.10 16.77 5.91
C THR A 157 8.46 16.30 6.44
N GLN A 158 8.62 16.23 7.76
CA GLN A 158 9.85 15.71 8.38
C GLN A 158 10.09 14.24 8.02
N LEU A 159 9.05 13.40 8.05
CA LEU A 159 9.13 11.98 7.71
C LEU A 159 9.65 11.79 6.27
N TYR A 160 9.05 12.48 5.31
CA TYR A 160 9.41 12.32 3.89
C TYR A 160 10.79 12.90 3.56
N ILE A 161 11.14 14.05 4.12
CA ILE A 161 12.51 14.61 3.96
C ILE A 161 13.53 13.67 4.60
N GLY A 162 13.27 13.18 5.80
CA GLY A 162 14.15 12.23 6.47
C GLY A 162 14.33 10.93 5.67
N MET A 163 13.23 10.37 5.14
CA MET A 163 13.25 9.19 4.30
C MET A 163 14.04 9.39 3.00
N ILE A 164 13.85 10.53 2.28
CA ILE A 164 14.64 10.87 1.08
C ILE A 164 16.13 10.92 1.42
N ARG A 165 16.50 11.55 2.51
CA ARG A 165 17.89 11.64 2.96
C ARG A 165 18.48 10.25 3.26
N LEU A 166 17.73 9.39 3.96
CA LEU A 166 18.18 8.03 4.27
C LEU A 166 18.41 7.20 3.00
N VAL A 167 17.47 7.25 2.05
CA VAL A 167 17.58 6.50 0.79
C VAL A 167 18.73 7.03 -0.08
N SER A 168 19.09 8.31 0.04
CA SER A 168 20.20 8.90 -0.70
C SER A 168 21.60 8.53 -0.17
N MET A 169 21.69 7.92 1.02
CA MET A 169 22.97 7.51 1.63
C MET A 169 23.48 6.16 1.10
N PRO A 170 24.67 6.05 0.50
CA PRO A 170 25.12 4.84 -0.18
C PRO A 170 25.38 3.60 0.70
N SER A 171 25.46 3.74 2.02
CA SER A 171 26.10 2.74 2.89
C SER A 171 25.23 2.04 3.93
N GLN A 172 23.90 2.20 3.92
CA GLN A 172 23.02 1.61 4.96
C GLN A 172 22.04 0.54 4.47
N ASN A 173 22.13 0.14 3.21
CA ASN A 173 21.21 -0.86 2.66
C ASN A 173 21.62 -2.27 3.09
N VAL A 174 20.97 -2.81 4.12
CA VAL A 174 21.07 -4.24 4.42
C VAL A 174 20.23 -4.99 3.39
N GLN A 175 20.88 -5.63 2.42
CA GLN A 175 20.20 -6.51 1.48
C GLN A 175 19.61 -7.74 2.20
N PRO A 176 18.40 -8.19 1.85
CA PRO A 176 17.83 -9.41 2.43
C PRO A 176 18.69 -10.63 2.12
N LYS A 177 18.76 -11.58 3.05
CA LYS A 177 19.38 -12.88 2.79
C LYS A 177 18.50 -13.67 1.83
N LYS A 178 19.05 -14.06 0.67
CA LYS A 178 18.36 -14.98 -0.25
C LYS A 178 18.16 -16.34 0.42
N THR A 179 16.90 -16.69 0.67
CA THR A 179 16.49 -18.07 0.94
C THR A 179 15.93 -18.70 -0.33
N VAL A 180 16.10 -20.01 -0.47
CA VAL A 180 15.72 -20.79 -1.65
C VAL A 180 14.22 -20.67 -1.92
N THR A 181 13.85 -20.22 -3.11
CA THR A 181 12.45 -20.05 -3.56
C THR A 181 11.71 -21.39 -3.63
N ASP A 182 10.61 -21.52 -2.88
CA ASP A 182 9.66 -22.62 -2.99
C ASP A 182 8.69 -22.36 -4.18
N ASP A 183 8.32 -23.42 -4.90
CA ASP A 183 7.42 -23.38 -6.08
C ASP A 183 6.04 -22.72 -5.78
N LYS A 184 5.62 -22.74 -4.54
CA LYS A 184 4.42 -22.04 -4.05
C LYS A 184 4.51 -20.52 -4.26
N ASN A 185 5.66 -19.91 -3.99
CA ASN A 185 5.87 -18.47 -4.08
C ASN A 185 5.78 -17.96 -5.53
N SER A 186 6.27 -18.73 -6.49
CA SER A 186 6.13 -18.41 -7.92
C SER A 186 4.67 -18.37 -8.38
N ARG A 187 3.81 -19.21 -7.78
CA ARG A 187 2.37 -19.30 -8.12
C ARG A 187 1.57 -18.10 -7.61
N TYR A 188 1.85 -17.63 -6.41
CA TYR A 188 1.24 -16.42 -5.85
C TYR A 188 1.54 -15.19 -6.69
N TYR A 189 2.80 -15.02 -7.05
CA TYR A 189 3.24 -13.94 -7.93
C TYR A 189 2.47 -13.91 -9.26
N LYS A 190 2.32 -15.07 -9.91
CA LYS A 190 1.55 -15.19 -11.16
C LYS A 190 0.08 -14.82 -10.99
N ILE A 191 -0.56 -15.24 -9.88
CA ILE A 191 -1.95 -14.90 -9.57
C ILE A 191 -2.14 -13.39 -9.48
N GLU A 192 -1.28 -12.70 -8.76
CA GLU A 192 -1.42 -11.26 -8.59
C GLU A 192 -1.08 -10.47 -9.86
N ILE A 193 -0.06 -10.89 -10.60
CA ILE A 193 0.23 -10.29 -11.91
C ILE A 193 -0.99 -10.43 -12.81
N PHE A 194 -1.59 -11.62 -12.88
CA PHE A 194 -2.79 -11.84 -13.68
C PHE A 194 -3.92 -10.86 -13.32
N PHE A 195 -4.25 -10.73 -12.03
CA PHE A 195 -5.27 -9.75 -11.61
C PHE A 195 -4.85 -8.30 -11.85
N THR A 196 -3.57 -7.97 -11.69
CA THR A 196 -3.07 -6.59 -11.87
C THR A 196 -3.05 -6.18 -13.34
N ASP A 197 -2.75 -7.09 -14.25
CA ASP A 197 -2.62 -6.79 -15.67
C ASP A 197 -3.96 -6.89 -16.41
N HIS A 198 -4.87 -7.77 -15.94
CA HIS A 198 -6.12 -8.08 -16.64
C HIS A 198 -7.39 -7.63 -15.89
N TYR A 199 -7.30 -6.87 -14.77
CA TYR A 199 -8.48 -6.50 -13.97
C TYR A 199 -9.57 -5.77 -14.76
N ASN A 200 -9.22 -5.03 -15.78
CA ASN A 200 -10.15 -4.26 -16.63
C ASN A 200 -10.76 -5.07 -17.79
N GLU A 201 -10.34 -6.31 -17.95
CA GLU A 201 -10.84 -7.23 -18.97
C GLU A 201 -11.96 -8.12 -18.43
N GLN A 202 -12.67 -8.80 -19.33
CA GLN A 202 -13.71 -9.79 -18.96
C GLN A 202 -13.06 -11.16 -18.73
N ILE A 203 -12.22 -11.25 -17.71
CA ILE A 203 -11.51 -12.48 -17.33
C ILE A 203 -12.36 -13.42 -16.50
N THR A 204 -12.05 -14.70 -16.60
CA THR A 204 -12.73 -15.78 -15.88
C THR A 204 -11.75 -16.57 -15.02
N GLU A 205 -12.29 -17.33 -14.06
CA GLU A 205 -11.49 -18.27 -13.26
C GLU A 205 -10.76 -19.30 -14.14
N ASN A 206 -11.33 -19.62 -15.30
CA ASN A 206 -10.72 -20.56 -16.24
C ASN A 206 -9.45 -20.01 -16.88
N ASP A 207 -9.44 -18.71 -17.20
CA ASP A 207 -8.28 -18.08 -17.85
C ASP A 207 -7.07 -18.12 -16.90
N LEU A 208 -7.25 -17.79 -15.63
CA LEU A 208 -6.20 -17.90 -14.62
C LEU A 208 -5.81 -19.37 -14.37
N ALA A 209 -6.76 -20.30 -14.35
CA ALA A 209 -6.48 -21.72 -14.15
C ALA A 209 -5.59 -22.27 -15.29
N VAL A 210 -5.89 -21.91 -16.53
CA VAL A 210 -5.11 -22.30 -17.72
C VAL A 210 -3.70 -21.71 -17.64
N GLU A 211 -3.56 -20.43 -17.30
CA GLU A 211 -2.25 -19.76 -17.19
C GLU A 211 -1.34 -20.40 -16.14
N LEU A 212 -1.94 -20.87 -15.05
CA LEU A 212 -1.20 -21.51 -13.96
C LEU A 212 -1.01 -23.03 -14.16
N GLY A 213 -1.59 -23.62 -15.20
CA GLY A 213 -1.60 -25.07 -15.41
C GLY A 213 -2.36 -25.84 -14.33
N LEU A 214 -3.45 -25.26 -13.81
CA LEU A 214 -4.27 -25.79 -12.71
C LEU A 214 -5.69 -26.13 -13.16
N SER A 215 -6.32 -27.08 -12.47
CA SER A 215 -7.77 -27.21 -12.54
C SER A 215 -8.48 -26.08 -11.76
N LYS A 216 -9.71 -25.70 -12.16
CA LYS A 216 -10.51 -24.72 -11.42
C LYS A 216 -10.63 -25.05 -9.93
N ARG A 217 -10.79 -26.32 -9.59
CA ARG A 217 -10.89 -26.77 -8.18
C ARG A 217 -9.61 -26.51 -7.40
N GLN A 218 -8.45 -26.71 -8.03
CA GLN A 218 -7.15 -26.41 -7.41
C GLN A 218 -6.98 -24.91 -7.24
N LEU A 219 -7.29 -24.12 -8.26
CA LEU A 219 -7.22 -22.67 -8.22
C LEU A 219 -8.15 -22.10 -7.14
N SER A 220 -9.41 -22.52 -7.11
CA SER A 220 -10.38 -22.05 -6.10
C SER A 220 -9.93 -22.37 -4.67
N ARG A 221 -9.32 -23.55 -4.43
CA ARG A 221 -8.73 -23.90 -3.13
C ARG A 221 -7.56 -23.00 -2.77
N ILE A 222 -6.69 -22.68 -3.75
CA ILE A 222 -5.56 -21.79 -3.58
C ILE A 222 -6.03 -20.37 -3.24
N LEU A 223 -6.96 -19.82 -4.04
CA LEU A 223 -7.48 -18.47 -3.80
C LEU A 223 -8.14 -18.32 -2.42
N ARG A 224 -8.95 -19.34 -2.02
CA ARG A 224 -9.56 -19.33 -0.68
C ARG A 224 -8.53 -19.50 0.44
N GLY A 225 -7.51 -20.30 0.22
CA GLY A 225 -6.45 -20.50 1.22
C GLY A 225 -5.55 -19.28 1.42
N ILE A 226 -5.34 -18.48 0.36
CA ILE A 226 -4.45 -17.31 0.39
C ILE A 226 -5.20 -16.04 0.78
N TYR A 227 -6.35 -15.80 0.10
CA TYR A 227 -7.07 -14.52 0.20
C TYR A 227 -8.38 -14.63 0.98
N GLY A 228 -8.79 -15.82 1.39
CA GLY A 228 -10.14 -16.04 1.91
C GLY A 228 -11.25 -15.82 0.86
N MET A 229 -10.89 -15.54 -0.39
CA MET A 229 -11.76 -15.04 -1.47
C MET A 229 -11.89 -16.05 -2.61
N SER A 230 -13.03 -15.99 -3.31
CA SER A 230 -13.17 -16.58 -4.63
C SER A 230 -12.50 -15.73 -5.71
N PHE A 231 -12.32 -16.26 -6.92
CA PHE A 231 -11.83 -15.51 -8.09
C PHE A 231 -12.61 -14.21 -8.31
N ARG A 232 -13.95 -14.29 -8.25
CA ARG A 232 -14.82 -13.12 -8.46
C ARG A 232 -14.66 -12.06 -7.36
N GLU A 233 -14.54 -12.48 -6.12
CA GLU A 233 -14.33 -11.57 -4.99
C GLU A 233 -12.97 -10.87 -5.11
N LYS A 234 -11.90 -11.60 -5.45
CA LYS A 234 -10.57 -11.02 -5.67
C LYS A 234 -10.56 -10.06 -6.85
N LEU A 235 -11.23 -10.37 -7.97
CA LEU A 235 -11.36 -9.46 -9.10
C LEU A 235 -12.09 -8.17 -8.72
N ILE A 236 -13.21 -8.29 -7.98
CA ILE A 236 -13.94 -7.12 -7.48
C ILE A 236 -13.04 -6.28 -6.57
N ASP A 237 -12.35 -6.87 -5.63
CA ASP A 237 -11.44 -6.20 -4.71
C ASP A 237 -10.36 -5.42 -5.47
N THR A 238 -9.71 -6.06 -6.45
CA THR A 238 -8.72 -5.41 -7.32
C THR A 238 -9.32 -4.22 -8.09
N ARG A 239 -10.51 -4.38 -8.70
CA ARG A 239 -11.22 -3.30 -9.41
C ARG A 239 -11.58 -2.14 -8.47
N MET A 240 -12.08 -2.43 -7.27
CA MET A 240 -12.43 -1.42 -6.28
C MET A 240 -11.22 -0.62 -5.81
N SER A 241 -10.09 -1.29 -5.58
CA SER A 241 -8.82 -0.63 -5.26
C SER A 241 -8.34 0.31 -6.37
N LYS A 242 -8.52 -0.08 -7.65
CA LYS A 242 -8.21 0.79 -8.80
C LYS A 242 -9.20 1.96 -8.92
N ALA A 243 -10.50 1.72 -8.64
CA ALA A 243 -11.52 2.77 -8.63
C ALA A 243 -11.20 3.88 -7.63
N LEU A 244 -10.83 3.53 -6.39
CA LEU A 244 -10.47 4.50 -5.37
C LEU A 244 -9.37 5.46 -5.85
N LYS A 245 -8.33 4.91 -6.50
CA LYS A 245 -7.24 5.73 -7.05
C LYS A 245 -7.73 6.70 -8.12
N LEU A 246 -8.52 6.20 -9.09
CA LEU A 246 -9.03 7.04 -10.17
C LEU A 246 -9.99 8.12 -9.65
N LEU A 247 -10.78 7.81 -8.63
CA LEU A 247 -11.67 8.78 -7.98
C LEU A 247 -10.89 9.92 -7.32
N GLN A 248 -9.70 9.64 -6.78
CA GLN A 248 -8.86 10.63 -6.08
C GLN A 248 -7.91 11.38 -7.01
N SER A 249 -7.46 10.77 -8.11
CA SER A 249 -6.36 11.30 -8.93
C SER A 249 -6.77 11.77 -10.32
N SER A 250 -8.06 11.71 -10.68
CA SER A 250 -8.52 12.09 -12.02
C SER A 250 -9.85 12.85 -12.00
N ASP A 251 -10.04 13.71 -13.00
CA ASP A 251 -11.30 14.44 -13.25
C ASP A 251 -12.31 13.61 -14.06
N LYS A 252 -12.06 12.32 -14.28
CA LYS A 252 -12.94 11.43 -15.02
C LYS A 252 -14.28 11.28 -14.33
N THR A 253 -15.35 11.19 -15.12
CA THR A 253 -16.67 10.88 -14.57
C THR A 253 -16.69 9.50 -13.90
N ILE A 254 -17.63 9.27 -13.02
CA ILE A 254 -17.77 7.98 -12.33
C ILE A 254 -18.02 6.85 -13.34
N ASP A 255 -18.79 7.14 -14.38
CA ASP A 255 -19.10 6.18 -15.44
C ASP A 255 -17.88 5.85 -16.31
N GLU A 256 -17.03 6.84 -16.61
CA GLU A 256 -15.74 6.59 -17.27
C GLU A 256 -14.82 5.71 -16.39
N ILE A 257 -14.79 5.97 -15.11
CA ILE A 257 -14.02 5.12 -14.16
C ILE A 257 -14.56 3.69 -14.15
N ALA A 258 -15.89 3.52 -14.09
CA ALA A 258 -16.50 2.19 -14.14
C ALA A 258 -16.06 1.41 -15.38
N ASN A 259 -16.08 2.04 -16.55
CA ASN A 259 -15.64 1.44 -17.80
C ASN A 259 -14.13 1.11 -17.78
N LEU A 260 -13.29 2.02 -17.31
CA LEU A 260 -11.83 1.85 -17.23
C LEU A 260 -11.40 0.70 -16.35
N ILE A 261 -12.19 0.38 -15.32
CA ILE A 261 -11.89 -0.74 -14.41
C ILE A 261 -12.61 -2.05 -14.80
N GLY A 262 -13.21 -2.08 -15.99
CA GLY A 262 -13.77 -3.30 -16.59
C GLY A 262 -15.21 -3.62 -16.21
N TYR A 263 -16.00 -2.64 -15.75
CA TYR A 263 -17.45 -2.81 -15.61
C TYR A 263 -18.14 -2.57 -16.94
N THR A 264 -19.03 -3.48 -17.32
CA THR A 264 -19.84 -3.38 -18.55
C THR A 264 -21.03 -2.46 -18.40
N SER A 265 -21.41 -2.11 -17.15
CA SER A 265 -22.47 -1.13 -16.88
C SER A 265 -22.12 -0.27 -15.66
N PRO A 266 -22.33 1.05 -15.72
CA PRO A 266 -22.16 1.94 -14.59
C PRO A 266 -22.99 1.55 -13.36
N SER A 267 -24.22 1.07 -13.56
CA SER A 267 -25.09 0.63 -12.47
C SER A 267 -24.51 -0.54 -11.66
N GLY A 268 -23.90 -1.51 -12.34
CA GLY A 268 -23.20 -2.61 -11.68
C GLY A 268 -22.03 -2.13 -10.82
N PHE A 269 -21.27 -1.16 -11.31
CA PHE A 269 -20.22 -0.52 -10.54
C PHE A 269 -20.76 0.21 -9.30
N HIS A 270 -21.78 1.05 -9.44
CA HIS A 270 -22.37 1.81 -8.33
C HIS A 270 -22.84 0.90 -7.18
N VAL A 271 -23.54 -0.18 -7.52
CA VAL A 271 -24.02 -1.16 -6.52
C VAL A 271 -22.84 -1.84 -5.83
N THR A 272 -21.83 -2.27 -6.59
CA THR A 272 -20.66 -2.97 -6.05
C THR A 272 -19.82 -2.04 -5.18
N PHE A 273 -19.58 -0.80 -5.63
CA PHE A 273 -18.80 0.19 -4.89
C PHE A 273 -19.47 0.51 -3.54
N LYS A 274 -20.79 0.80 -3.55
CA LYS A 274 -21.54 1.07 -2.32
C LYS A 274 -21.53 -0.12 -1.37
N LYS A 275 -21.65 -1.36 -1.89
CA LYS A 275 -21.58 -2.58 -1.08
C LYS A 275 -20.18 -2.78 -0.47
N HIS A 276 -19.12 -2.44 -1.20
CA HIS A 276 -17.74 -2.67 -0.78
C HIS A 276 -17.25 -1.62 0.23
N PHE A 277 -17.65 -0.35 0.06
CA PHE A 277 -17.16 0.77 0.87
C PHE A 277 -18.21 1.43 1.78
N ASN A 278 -19.47 0.97 1.75
CA ASN A 278 -20.61 1.54 2.47
C ASN A 278 -20.95 3.01 2.14
N VAL A 279 -20.31 3.58 1.12
CA VAL A 279 -20.57 4.93 0.57
C VAL A 279 -20.65 4.86 -0.94
N SER A 280 -21.35 5.79 -1.59
CA SER A 280 -21.33 5.86 -3.05
C SER A 280 -20.01 6.42 -3.59
N ALA A 281 -19.66 6.09 -4.84
CA ALA A 281 -18.45 6.63 -5.48
C ALA A 281 -18.47 8.17 -5.57
N GLY A 282 -19.66 8.77 -5.75
CA GLY A 282 -19.83 10.24 -5.75
C GLY A 282 -19.61 10.87 -4.38
N GLU A 283 -20.14 10.28 -3.32
CA GLU A 283 -19.89 10.70 -1.94
C GLU A 283 -18.41 10.55 -1.59
N TYR A 284 -17.80 9.42 -1.94
CA TYR A 284 -16.38 9.18 -1.71
C TYR A 284 -15.51 10.26 -2.40
N ARG A 285 -15.81 10.59 -3.65
CA ARG A 285 -15.10 11.64 -4.39
C ARG A 285 -15.20 12.98 -3.69
N LYS A 286 -16.42 13.41 -3.30
CA LYS A 286 -16.61 14.66 -2.56
C LYS A 286 -15.80 14.71 -1.28
N LEU A 287 -15.86 13.66 -0.47
CA LEU A 287 -15.08 13.55 0.76
C LEU A 287 -13.56 13.58 0.52
N SER A 288 -13.10 13.25 -0.68
CA SER A 288 -11.68 13.28 -1.06
C SER A 288 -11.22 14.64 -1.58
N PHE A 289 -12.15 15.49 -2.05
CA PHE A 289 -11.86 16.83 -2.59
C PHE A 289 -12.20 17.97 -1.61
N ASP A 290 -13.06 17.74 -0.61
CA ASP A 290 -13.44 18.72 0.43
C ASP A 290 -12.42 18.78 1.60
N LYS A 291 -11.18 18.29 1.36
CA LYS A 291 -10.08 18.31 2.34
C LYS A 291 -8.85 19.07 1.73
#